data_62211f376ac1a4971a63e218d6775022
#
_entry.id   62211f376ac1a4971a63e218d6775022
#
_cell.length_a   1.000
_cell.length_b   1.000
_cell.length_c   1.000
_cell.angle_alpha   90.00
_cell.angle_beta   90.00
_cell.angle_gamma   90.00
#
_symmetry.space_group_name_H-M   'P 1'
#
loop_
_entity.id
_entity.type
_entity.pdbx_description
1 polymer ?
#
loop_
_entity_poly.entity_id
_entity_poly.type
_entity_poly.pdbx_seq_one_letter_code
_entity_poly.pdbx_strand_id
1 'polypeptide(L)'
;MEVCLEMNPKVLETERLILRRPTIEDADFLLELMNESGFIKYVADRGLRTTADAADYLREKIFPSYEKFGFGFYRVELKESGTPIGICGLVKRETLDAVDVGFSILERFCGKGYAYEAAAAVMNYGRTVLGLHEIVGVTAPDNRVSIRLLEKLGLRLQRKIHLPGYGPESLLFG
;
A
#
# COMPACT_ATOMS: atom_id res chain seq x y z
N MET A 1 21.98 6.24 -26.60
CA MET A 1 20.54 6.53 -26.52
C MET A 1 20.19 6.52 -25.04
N GLU A 2 20.22 7.72 -24.43
CA GLU A 2 19.86 7.88 -23.03
C GLU A 2 18.38 7.57 -22.88
N VAL A 3 18.09 6.51 -22.16
CA VAL A 3 16.75 6.30 -21.63
C VAL A 3 16.55 7.40 -20.58
N CYS A 4 15.83 8.45 -20.94
CA CYS A 4 15.26 9.35 -19.97
C CYS A 4 14.42 8.49 -19.02
N LEU A 5 14.99 8.18 -17.87
CA LEU A 5 14.25 7.74 -16.71
C LEU A 5 13.27 8.88 -16.41
N GLU A 6 12.01 8.70 -16.80
CA GLU A 6 10.94 9.60 -16.38
C GLU A 6 10.93 9.58 -14.85
N MET A 7 11.48 10.63 -14.29
CA MET A 7 11.52 10.83 -12.85
C MET A 7 10.09 11.00 -12.34
N ASN A 8 9.60 9.98 -11.61
CA ASN A 8 8.36 9.98 -10.85
C ASN A 8 7.05 10.10 -11.65
N PRO A 9 6.60 9.06 -12.36
CA PRO A 9 5.29 9.13 -12.98
C PRO A 9 4.21 9.14 -11.91
N LYS A 10 3.54 10.29 -11.77
CA LYS A 10 2.29 10.40 -11.03
C LYS A 10 1.29 9.42 -11.62
N VAL A 11 0.69 8.59 -10.77
CA VAL A 11 -0.34 7.62 -11.18
C VAL A 11 -1.72 8.16 -10.85
N LEU A 12 -1.88 8.73 -9.66
CA LEU A 12 -3.15 9.26 -9.15
C LEU A 12 -2.94 10.60 -8.46
N GLU A 13 -3.99 11.40 -8.50
CA GLU A 13 -4.08 12.66 -7.76
C GLU A 13 -5.47 12.77 -7.12
N THR A 14 -5.52 13.19 -5.87
CA THR A 14 -6.73 13.47 -5.12
C THR A 14 -6.77 14.93 -4.70
N GLU A 15 -7.69 15.31 -3.84
CA GLU A 15 -7.76 16.68 -3.32
C GLU A 15 -6.47 17.08 -2.58
N ARG A 16 -5.95 16.17 -1.73
CA ARG A 16 -4.79 16.46 -0.85
C ARG A 16 -3.55 15.65 -1.15
N LEU A 17 -3.63 14.61 -2.00
CA LEU A 17 -2.59 13.60 -2.16
C LEU A 17 -2.16 13.45 -3.62
N ILE A 18 -0.90 13.08 -3.79
CA ILE A 18 -0.35 12.51 -5.01
C ILE A 18 0.12 11.10 -4.71
N LEU A 19 -0.26 10.14 -5.55
CA LEU A 19 0.23 8.78 -5.52
C LEU A 19 1.07 8.53 -6.76
N ARG A 20 2.31 8.09 -6.54
CA ARG A 20 3.26 7.80 -7.61
C ARG A 20 3.98 6.48 -7.38
N ARG A 21 4.55 5.92 -8.42
CA ARG A 21 5.44 4.77 -8.27
C ARG A 21 6.64 5.18 -7.41
N PRO A 22 7.01 4.38 -6.40
CA PRO A 22 8.23 4.62 -5.67
C PRO A 22 9.46 4.42 -6.57
N THR A 23 10.54 5.12 -6.22
CA THR A 23 11.85 4.97 -6.84
C THR A 23 12.85 4.48 -5.81
N ILE A 24 14.06 4.19 -6.24
CA ILE A 24 15.11 3.76 -5.32
C ILE A 24 15.47 4.84 -4.29
N GLU A 25 15.23 6.10 -4.61
CA GLU A 25 15.44 7.25 -3.73
C GLU A 25 14.46 7.29 -2.55
N ASP A 26 13.38 6.53 -2.63
CA ASP A 26 12.39 6.40 -1.55
C ASP A 26 12.79 5.37 -0.49
N ALA A 27 13.97 4.77 -0.59
CA ALA A 27 14.43 3.73 0.33
C ALA A 27 14.46 4.19 1.80
N ASP A 28 14.93 5.39 2.09
CA ASP A 28 14.95 5.93 3.46
C ASP A 28 13.55 6.09 4.04
N PHE A 29 12.62 6.60 3.24
CA PHE A 29 11.22 6.73 3.63
C PHE A 29 10.59 5.35 3.88
N LEU A 30 10.84 4.38 3.02
CA LEU A 30 10.31 3.03 3.17
C LEU A 30 10.89 2.35 4.43
N LEU A 31 12.16 2.56 4.71
CA LEU A 31 12.81 2.08 5.93
C LEU A 31 12.12 2.65 7.18
N GLU A 32 11.84 3.94 7.21
CA GLU A 32 11.12 4.58 8.31
C GLU A 32 9.73 3.97 8.48
N LEU A 33 8.93 3.93 7.42
CA LEU A 33 7.55 3.45 7.47
C LEU A 33 7.46 1.99 7.95
N MET A 34 8.28 1.11 7.40
CA MET A 34 8.23 -0.32 7.71
C MET A 34 8.81 -0.69 9.07
N ASN A 35 9.46 0.24 9.76
CA ASN A 35 9.95 0.07 11.13
C ASN A 35 9.07 0.78 12.18
N GLU A 36 8.00 1.45 11.79
CA GLU A 36 7.05 1.95 12.77
C GLU A 36 6.38 0.81 13.53
N SER A 37 6.08 1.04 14.81
CA SER A 37 5.51 0.02 15.71
C SER A 37 4.21 -0.56 15.19
N GLY A 38 3.36 0.29 14.61
CA GLY A 38 2.09 -0.13 14.01
C GLY A 38 2.28 -1.02 12.79
N PHE A 39 3.26 -0.72 11.93
CA PHE A 39 3.58 -1.55 10.77
C PHE A 39 4.05 -2.94 11.21
N ILE A 40 5.02 -2.98 12.12
CA ILE A 40 5.57 -4.24 12.66
C ILE A 40 4.47 -5.07 13.33
N LYS A 41 3.62 -4.44 14.12
CA LYS A 41 2.54 -5.11 14.85
C LYS A 41 1.47 -5.69 13.95
N TYR A 42 0.97 -4.92 12.97
CA TYR A 42 -0.23 -5.25 12.21
C TYR A 42 0.05 -5.79 10.81
N VAL A 43 1.23 -5.54 10.26
CA VAL A 43 1.63 -6.06 8.96
C VAL A 43 2.66 -7.17 9.14
N ALA A 44 3.90 -6.83 9.33
CA ALA A 44 5.00 -7.74 9.68
C ALA A 44 6.30 -6.95 9.91
N ASP A 45 7.22 -7.51 10.67
CA ASP A 45 8.62 -7.10 10.63
C ASP A 45 9.27 -7.65 9.35
N ARG A 46 9.56 -6.77 8.40
CA ARG A 46 10.20 -7.13 7.12
C ARG A 46 11.71 -7.29 7.22
N GLY A 47 12.28 -7.08 8.40
CA GLY A 47 13.72 -7.23 8.63
C GLY A 47 14.57 -6.11 8.02
N LEU A 48 13.98 -5.01 7.56
CA LEU A 48 14.72 -3.88 7.01
C LEU A 48 15.38 -3.11 8.15
N ARG A 49 16.72 -3.00 8.11
CA ARG A 49 17.49 -2.31 9.15
C ARG A 49 18.36 -1.19 8.60
N THR A 50 18.59 -1.20 7.30
CA THR A 50 19.41 -0.21 6.60
C THR A 50 18.70 0.31 5.36
N THR A 51 19.15 1.47 4.86
CA THR A 51 18.69 2.00 3.57
C THR A 51 18.94 1.01 2.43
N ALA A 52 20.07 0.29 2.48
CA ALA A 52 20.39 -0.75 1.50
C ALA A 52 19.35 -1.90 1.52
N ASP A 53 18.92 -2.35 2.69
CA ASP A 53 17.86 -3.35 2.83
C ASP A 53 16.55 -2.87 2.20
N ALA A 54 16.19 -1.61 2.44
CA ALA A 54 14.98 -1.02 1.87
C ALA A 54 15.08 -0.86 0.34
N ALA A 55 16.25 -0.50 -0.18
CA ALA A 55 16.50 -0.45 -1.62
C ALA A 55 16.36 -1.84 -2.27
N ASP A 56 16.88 -2.87 -1.65
CA ASP A 56 16.73 -4.24 -2.13
C ASP A 56 15.28 -4.70 -2.06
N TYR A 57 14.55 -4.36 -1.01
CA TYR A 57 13.12 -4.63 -0.91
C TYR A 57 12.32 -3.97 -2.04
N LEU A 58 12.63 -2.73 -2.41
CA LEU A 58 12.03 -2.06 -3.56
C LEU A 58 12.28 -2.85 -4.86
N ARG A 59 13.53 -3.25 -5.12
CA ARG A 59 13.91 -3.98 -6.34
C ARG A 59 13.29 -5.37 -6.42
N GLU A 60 13.22 -6.09 -5.30
CA GLU A 60 12.84 -7.51 -5.29
C GLU A 60 11.34 -7.72 -5.07
N LYS A 61 10.67 -6.81 -4.33
CA LYS A 61 9.28 -6.99 -3.88
C LYS A 61 8.30 -5.99 -4.47
N ILE A 62 8.72 -4.75 -4.68
CA ILE A 62 7.82 -3.67 -5.11
C ILE A 62 7.84 -3.51 -6.62
N PHE A 63 9.00 -3.29 -7.22
CA PHE A 63 9.10 -3.01 -8.66
C PHE A 63 8.59 -4.13 -9.56
N PRO A 64 8.82 -5.41 -9.26
CA PRO A 64 8.35 -6.49 -10.12
C PRO A 64 6.82 -6.55 -10.27
N SER A 65 6.07 -6.06 -9.29
CA SER A 65 4.61 -6.01 -9.35
C SER A 65 4.10 -5.16 -10.52
N TYR A 66 4.76 -4.05 -10.80
CA TYR A 66 4.37 -3.17 -11.92
C TYR A 66 4.60 -3.82 -13.28
N GLU A 67 5.70 -4.54 -13.44
CA GLU A 67 6.01 -5.26 -14.68
C GLU A 67 5.06 -6.44 -14.91
N LYS A 68 4.76 -7.17 -13.83
CA LYS A 68 3.94 -8.39 -13.89
C LYS A 68 2.45 -8.10 -14.00
N PHE A 69 1.94 -7.10 -13.26
CA PHE A 69 0.51 -6.85 -13.10
C PHE A 69 0.06 -5.46 -13.58
N GLY A 70 0.98 -4.52 -13.81
CA GLY A 70 0.67 -3.13 -14.15
C GLY A 70 0.30 -2.26 -12.93
N PHE A 71 0.33 -2.80 -11.73
CA PHE A 71 0.04 -2.10 -10.48
C PHE A 71 0.88 -2.63 -9.31
N GLY A 72 0.86 -1.93 -8.20
CA GLY A 72 1.57 -2.28 -6.97
C GLY A 72 1.31 -1.24 -5.89
N PHE A 73 2.20 -1.15 -4.92
CA PHE A 73 2.17 -0.08 -3.92
C PHE A 73 2.69 1.23 -4.50
N TYR A 74 1.95 2.30 -4.28
CA TYR A 74 2.32 3.66 -4.64
C TYR A 74 2.78 4.42 -3.39
N ARG A 75 3.78 5.28 -3.55
CA ARG A 75 4.12 6.25 -2.53
C ARG A 75 3.02 7.30 -2.48
N VAL A 76 2.53 7.58 -1.27
CA VAL A 76 1.55 8.63 -0.99
C VAL A 76 2.27 9.84 -0.44
N GLU A 77 2.06 10.99 -1.05
CA GLU A 77 2.64 12.25 -0.62
C GLU A 77 1.60 13.35 -0.55
N LEU A 78 1.84 14.33 0.31
CA LEU A 78 1.01 15.53 0.39
C LEU A 78 1.21 16.36 -0.88
N LYS A 79 0.11 16.69 -1.55
CA LYS A 79 0.11 17.44 -2.80
C LYS A 79 0.76 18.82 -2.65
N GLU A 80 0.54 19.47 -1.52
CA GLU A 80 1.02 20.81 -1.26
C GLU A 80 2.53 20.89 -1.04
N SER A 81 3.12 19.91 -0.35
CA SER A 81 4.52 19.95 0.08
C SER A 81 5.41 18.88 -0.56
N GLY A 82 4.82 17.85 -1.19
CA GLY A 82 5.57 16.68 -1.65
C GLY A 82 6.06 15.77 -0.51
N THR A 83 5.63 16.02 0.73
CA THR A 83 6.04 15.22 1.88
C THR A 83 5.51 13.80 1.78
N PRO A 84 6.37 12.77 1.82
CA PRO A 84 5.92 11.38 1.84
C PRO A 84 5.24 11.08 3.17
N ILE A 85 4.06 10.46 3.11
CA ILE A 85 3.27 10.15 4.30
C ILE A 85 2.92 8.67 4.43
N GLY A 86 3.07 7.88 3.38
CA GLY A 86 2.72 6.47 3.42
C GLY A 86 2.83 5.78 2.08
N ILE A 87 2.29 4.58 2.04
CA ILE A 87 2.09 3.78 0.83
C ILE A 87 0.62 3.34 0.75
N CYS A 88 0.11 3.24 -0.46
CA CYS A 88 -1.20 2.69 -0.74
C CYS A 88 -1.19 2.08 -2.14
N GLY A 89 -1.86 0.97 -2.33
CA GLY A 89 -1.87 0.35 -3.65
C GLY A 89 -2.67 -0.93 -3.72
N LEU A 90 -2.44 -1.66 -4.79
CA LEU A 90 -3.09 -2.91 -5.11
C LEU A 90 -2.05 -4.03 -5.14
N VAL A 91 -2.36 -5.14 -4.51
CA VAL A 91 -1.46 -6.27 -4.36
C VAL A 91 -2.13 -7.54 -4.85
N LYS A 92 -1.51 -8.23 -5.80
CA LYS A 92 -1.93 -9.58 -6.19
C LYS A 92 -1.13 -10.59 -5.36
N ARG A 93 -1.82 -11.22 -4.42
CA ARG A 93 -1.23 -12.29 -3.59
C ARG A 93 -1.47 -13.64 -4.24
N GLU A 94 -0.49 -14.54 -4.16
CA GLU A 94 -0.61 -15.90 -4.73
C GLU A 94 -1.74 -16.71 -4.07
N THR A 95 -2.02 -16.43 -2.81
CA THR A 95 -3.01 -17.15 -2.00
C THR A 95 -4.42 -16.53 -2.05
N LEU A 96 -4.61 -15.45 -2.79
CA LEU A 96 -5.91 -14.79 -2.97
C LEU A 96 -6.27 -14.71 -4.45
N ASP A 97 -7.51 -15.05 -4.75
CA ASP A 97 -8.03 -14.94 -6.13
C ASP A 97 -8.20 -13.48 -6.55
N ALA A 98 -8.71 -12.64 -5.64
CA ALA A 98 -8.91 -11.22 -5.87
C ALA A 98 -7.67 -10.38 -5.52
N VAL A 99 -7.62 -9.16 -6.07
CA VAL A 99 -6.59 -8.17 -5.74
C VAL A 99 -6.92 -7.51 -4.41
N ASP A 100 -5.91 -7.33 -3.58
CA ASP A 100 -6.00 -6.76 -2.24
C ASP A 100 -5.61 -5.28 -2.25
N VAL A 101 -6.42 -4.42 -1.65
CA VAL A 101 -6.07 -3.02 -1.39
C VAL A 101 -5.28 -2.92 -0.09
N GLY A 102 -4.04 -2.43 -0.19
CA GLY A 102 -3.15 -2.24 0.95
C GLY A 102 -2.88 -0.76 1.20
N PHE A 103 -2.68 -0.41 2.46
CA PHE A 103 -2.36 0.96 2.88
C PHE A 103 -1.59 0.97 4.19
N SER A 104 -0.67 1.89 4.32
CA SER A 104 0.03 2.20 5.56
C SER A 104 0.45 3.66 5.55
N ILE A 105 0.09 4.39 6.59
CA ILE A 105 0.40 5.81 6.76
C ILE A 105 1.28 5.98 8.00
N LEU A 106 2.31 6.82 7.90
CA LEU A 106 3.16 7.18 9.03
C LEU A 106 2.29 7.68 10.21
N GLU A 107 2.59 7.22 11.42
CA GLU A 107 1.79 7.48 12.63
C GLU A 107 1.49 8.97 12.83
N ARG A 108 2.48 9.85 12.57
CA ARG A 108 2.31 11.31 12.69
C ARG A 108 1.32 11.93 11.71
N PHE A 109 0.92 11.20 10.67
CA PHE A 109 -0.09 11.62 9.70
C PHE A 109 -1.42 10.87 9.81
N CYS A 110 -1.54 9.95 10.75
CA CYS A 110 -2.78 9.21 10.99
C CYS A 110 -3.88 10.10 11.59
N GLY A 111 -5.13 9.65 11.48
CA GLY A 111 -6.29 10.36 12.04
C GLY A 111 -6.76 11.58 11.25
N LYS A 112 -6.24 11.81 10.05
CA LYS A 112 -6.57 12.96 9.19
C LYS A 112 -7.34 12.57 7.91
N GLY A 113 -7.69 11.29 7.76
CA GLY A 113 -8.44 10.79 6.62
C GLY A 113 -7.61 10.46 5.38
N TYR A 114 -6.29 10.55 5.43
CA TYR A 114 -5.42 10.31 4.28
C TYR A 114 -5.47 8.86 3.79
N ALA A 115 -5.48 7.90 4.70
CA ALA A 115 -5.55 6.49 4.32
C ALA A 115 -6.84 6.17 3.53
N TYR A 116 -7.97 6.70 3.98
CA TYR A 116 -9.25 6.56 3.27
C TYR A 116 -9.21 7.24 1.90
N GLU A 117 -8.72 8.47 1.83
CA GLU A 117 -8.63 9.23 0.58
C GLU A 117 -7.77 8.50 -0.46
N ALA A 118 -6.60 8.02 -0.04
CA ALA A 118 -5.71 7.24 -0.90
C ALA A 118 -6.34 5.91 -1.34
N ALA A 119 -6.88 5.13 -0.40
CA ALA A 119 -7.44 3.82 -0.70
C ALA A 119 -8.70 3.91 -1.58
N ALA A 120 -9.57 4.88 -1.36
CA ALA A 120 -10.73 5.13 -2.20
C ALA A 120 -10.33 5.46 -3.65
N ALA A 121 -9.32 6.31 -3.83
CA ALA A 121 -8.78 6.64 -5.15
C ALA A 121 -8.13 5.45 -5.84
N VAL A 122 -7.36 4.64 -5.11
CA VAL A 122 -6.73 3.42 -5.62
C VAL A 122 -7.77 2.39 -6.04
N MET A 123 -8.79 2.17 -5.23
CA MET A 123 -9.88 1.24 -5.59
C MET A 123 -10.66 1.70 -6.82
N ASN A 124 -10.96 2.99 -6.91
CA ASN A 124 -11.60 3.55 -8.10
C ASN A 124 -10.74 3.38 -9.36
N TYR A 125 -9.45 3.68 -9.26
CA TYR A 125 -8.47 3.45 -10.34
C TYR A 125 -8.42 1.97 -10.75
N GLY A 126 -8.38 1.07 -9.78
CA GLY A 126 -8.40 -0.37 -10.01
C GLY A 126 -9.62 -0.80 -10.83
N ARG A 127 -10.80 -0.27 -10.50
CA ARG A 127 -12.05 -0.62 -11.21
C ARG A 127 -12.16 0.05 -12.57
N THR A 128 -11.88 1.33 -12.67
CA THR A 128 -12.16 2.13 -13.88
C THR A 128 -11.06 2.10 -14.91
N VAL A 129 -9.79 1.98 -14.50
CA VAL A 129 -8.62 2.02 -15.39
C VAL A 129 -8.03 0.62 -15.58
N LEU A 130 -7.86 -0.13 -14.50
CA LEU A 130 -7.25 -1.46 -14.56
C LEU A 130 -8.27 -2.58 -14.85
N GLY A 131 -9.57 -2.30 -14.82
CA GLY A 131 -10.63 -3.27 -15.11
C GLY A 131 -10.78 -4.38 -14.06
N LEU A 132 -10.38 -4.12 -12.82
CA LEU A 132 -10.50 -5.09 -11.73
C LEU A 132 -11.96 -5.17 -11.24
N HIS A 133 -12.57 -6.34 -11.40
CA HIS A 133 -13.96 -6.54 -10.99
C HIS A 133 -14.12 -6.69 -9.48
N GLU A 134 -13.15 -7.32 -8.84
CA GLU A 134 -13.17 -7.60 -7.41
C GLU A 134 -11.89 -7.07 -6.75
N ILE A 135 -12.07 -6.26 -5.71
CA ILE A 135 -10.99 -5.77 -4.87
C ILE A 135 -11.38 -6.11 -3.43
N VAL A 136 -10.49 -6.79 -2.74
CA VAL A 136 -10.66 -7.19 -1.34
C VAL A 136 -9.73 -6.39 -0.44
N GLY A 137 -9.91 -6.52 0.88
CA GLY A 137 -8.98 -6.01 1.87
C GLY A 137 -8.66 -7.06 2.91
N VAL A 138 -7.46 -7.04 3.42
CA VAL A 138 -7.02 -7.96 4.47
C VAL A 138 -6.45 -7.18 5.64
N THR A 139 -6.80 -7.56 6.86
CA THR A 139 -6.29 -6.92 8.06
C THR A 139 -6.20 -7.89 9.24
N ALA A 140 -5.37 -7.54 10.23
CA ALA A 140 -5.30 -8.27 11.50
C ALA A 140 -6.62 -8.11 12.29
N PRO A 141 -7.05 -9.14 13.03
CA PRO A 141 -8.33 -9.10 13.76
C PRO A 141 -8.43 -8.02 14.84
N ASP A 142 -7.32 -7.60 15.41
CA ASP A 142 -7.22 -6.55 16.42
C ASP A 142 -6.92 -5.16 15.87
N ASN A 143 -6.71 -5.02 14.56
CA ASN A 143 -6.49 -3.72 13.91
C ASN A 143 -7.82 -3.02 13.63
N ARG A 144 -8.42 -2.46 14.66
CA ARG A 144 -9.73 -1.80 14.57
C ARG A 144 -9.77 -0.61 13.62
N VAL A 145 -8.67 0.11 13.49
CA VAL A 145 -8.57 1.27 12.59
C VAL A 145 -8.67 0.82 11.15
N SER A 146 -7.93 -0.22 10.78
CA SER A 146 -7.97 -0.80 9.45
C SER A 146 -9.33 -1.43 9.12
N ILE A 147 -9.95 -2.15 10.07
CA ILE A 147 -11.29 -2.72 9.93
C ILE A 147 -12.30 -1.63 9.57
N ARG A 148 -12.36 -0.55 10.35
CA ARG A 148 -13.28 0.58 10.10
C ARG A 148 -13.02 1.25 8.75
N LEU A 149 -11.75 1.34 8.34
CA LEU A 149 -11.40 1.91 7.06
C LEU A 149 -11.90 1.02 5.91
N LEU A 150 -11.71 -0.29 5.97
CA LEU A 150 -12.22 -1.24 4.97
C LEU A 150 -13.74 -1.19 4.89
N GLU A 151 -14.43 -1.14 6.02
CA GLU A 151 -15.90 -0.98 6.07
C GLU A 151 -16.35 0.36 5.45
N LYS A 152 -15.65 1.44 5.71
CA LYS A 152 -15.92 2.76 5.12
C LYS A 152 -15.71 2.78 3.61
N LEU A 153 -14.78 1.97 3.10
CA LEU A 153 -14.57 1.76 1.66
C LEU A 153 -15.68 0.92 0.99
N GLY A 154 -16.65 0.43 1.78
CA GLY A 154 -17.77 -0.37 1.30
C GLY A 154 -17.53 -1.87 1.33
N LEU A 155 -16.40 -2.32 1.83
CA LEU A 155 -16.09 -3.75 1.96
C LEU A 155 -16.74 -4.32 3.23
N ARG A 156 -17.06 -5.60 3.20
CA ARG A 156 -17.70 -6.31 4.33
C ARG A 156 -16.89 -7.53 4.70
N LEU A 157 -16.84 -7.82 6.01
CA LEU A 157 -16.18 -9.03 6.50
C LEU A 157 -16.81 -10.26 5.86
N GLN A 158 -15.98 -11.06 5.20
CA GLN A 158 -16.37 -12.31 4.56
C GLN A 158 -16.00 -13.53 5.40
N ARG A 159 -14.74 -13.63 5.79
CA ARG A 159 -14.20 -14.78 6.53
C ARG A 159 -12.84 -14.51 7.13
N LYS A 160 -12.42 -15.40 8.00
CA LYS A 160 -11.05 -15.49 8.50
C LYS A 160 -10.20 -16.26 7.50
N ILE A 161 -8.96 -15.85 7.34
CA ILE A 161 -7.98 -16.50 6.47
C ILE A 161 -6.62 -16.57 7.16
N HIS A 162 -5.75 -17.41 6.64
CA HIS A 162 -4.33 -17.42 6.98
C HIS A 162 -3.53 -16.91 5.78
N LEU A 163 -2.74 -15.87 6.00
CA LEU A 163 -1.80 -15.37 5.00
C LEU A 163 -0.37 -15.68 5.44
N PRO A 164 0.42 -16.38 4.62
CA PRO A 164 1.82 -16.61 4.92
C PRO A 164 2.59 -15.29 5.13
N GLY A 165 3.36 -15.19 6.20
CA GLY A 165 4.13 -13.99 6.54
C GLY A 165 3.35 -12.89 7.28
N TYR A 166 2.08 -13.13 7.58
CA TYR A 166 1.24 -12.31 8.46
C TYR A 166 0.84 -13.15 9.66
N GLY A 167 0.45 -12.57 10.77
CA GLY A 167 0.12 -13.30 11.99
C GLY A 167 -0.74 -14.57 11.81
N PRO A 168 -1.13 -15.25 12.88
CA PRO A 168 -1.79 -16.56 12.80
C PRO A 168 -3.16 -16.50 12.11
N GLU A 169 -3.81 -15.35 12.13
CA GLU A 169 -5.14 -15.13 11.55
C GLU A 169 -5.24 -13.75 10.94
N SER A 170 -5.93 -13.65 9.81
CA SER A 170 -6.31 -12.40 9.16
C SER A 170 -7.80 -12.41 8.83
N LEU A 171 -8.37 -11.21 8.71
CA LEU A 171 -9.76 -11.00 8.28
C LEU A 171 -9.77 -10.59 6.81
N LEU A 172 -10.61 -11.25 6.01
CA LEU A 172 -10.84 -10.92 4.61
C LEU A 172 -12.14 -10.12 4.48
N PHE A 173 -12.06 -8.98 3.82
CA PHE A 173 -13.17 -8.09 3.47
C PHE A 173 -13.34 -8.05 1.95
N GLY A 174 -14.57 -8.12 1.50
CA GLY A 174 -14.89 -7.99 0.08
C GLY A 174 -16.27 -7.39 -0.18
#